data_a0f2a19f02811ce1dcb028d72036b900
#
_entry.id   a0f2a19f02811ce1dcb028d72036b900
#
_cell.length_a   1.000
_cell.length_b   1.000
_cell.length_c   1.000
_cell.angle_alpha   90.00
_cell.angle_beta   90.00
_cell.angle_gamma   90.00
#
_symmetry.space_group_name_H-M   'P 1'
#
loop_
_entity.id
_entity.type
_entity.pdbx_description
1 polymer ?
#
loop_
_entity_poly.entity_id
_entity_poly.type
_entity_poly.pdbx_seq_one_letter_code
_entity_poly.pdbx_strand_id
1 'polypeptide(L)'
;MKKIIILVAAIVLAILSGCSENKESLVGSHSPELLSIIPKAGNAGTEAVISGYWFGKDASGVSVQINGKSASVVSVSNDRINVVMPENELGTYPITVNVNGKEVEGLKFRYAEPVEKETLAVYAYNPSSGIEGDEIVVTGRCFSHKVAENAVTVNGKNAVIKEAKPTRMVIVLPDNPQGKYSMVVTVNGVEAEGPQFTYLRKPELEITEISPSSASAGSKVTLKGDLFSEDPAENIVKFNDIQAEVVSASVKELVVIVPENPLGPCPVTITVGDKTVSGPDFTYLEKVYTYEVNTISGTAGRSDANVFVDGGPAVTKYRAPHALAFMPDGRMIIGDRGNNALKIMDMSTYTTSTIYPEVGSTNLLNAPWRLTVGNDGLVYVVSKANKRLVRYDLSKKSAETVISSGLSDPLDVKLDADGNVYVLDRGAKAVLKYAKGDFTTSEKFAEFTDGPLCMEFDNGGNLIVASNGRKFYCITKDGTKTTIAGDGTKGSSDGNAGEPLTAQFGDIWGFTTTKSGEIYLVDGTYHVVKLIKKGSEGYANATVRTVVGKVGAAGKADGVGQEARLNTPYDISISPSGDKLYVTDLMNFLIREITIKE
;
A
#
# COMPACT_ATOMS: atom_id res chain seq x y z
N MET A 1 3.23 49.16 16.48
CA MET A 1 2.92 50.60 16.60
C MET A 1 1.88 50.71 17.71
N LYS A 2 2.36 50.96 18.86
CA LYS A 2 2.40 52.27 19.57
C LYS A 2 1.00 52.83 19.84
N LYS A 3 0.72 52.79 21.15
CA LYS A 3 0.17 53.86 21.98
C LYS A 3 -1.26 54.31 21.68
N ILE A 4 -2.05 54.15 22.67
CA ILE A 4 -2.88 55.14 23.41
C ILE A 4 -3.94 54.31 24.10
N ILE A 5 -3.91 54.22 25.41
CA ILE A 5 -4.91 54.66 26.36
C ILE A 5 -4.38 54.29 27.77
N ILE A 6 -3.67 55.22 28.33
CA ILE A 6 -3.53 55.37 29.79
C ILE A 6 -3.88 56.85 29.99
N LEU A 7 -5.06 57.12 30.45
CA LEU A 7 -5.38 58.31 31.20
C LEU A 7 -6.88 58.32 31.52
N VAL A 8 -7.27 57.76 32.67
CA VAL A 8 -8.36 58.23 33.57
C VAL A 8 -8.35 57.32 34.79
N ALA A 9 -7.39 57.53 35.65
CA ALA A 9 -7.44 57.00 37.04
C ALA A 9 -6.45 57.75 37.91
N ALA A 10 -6.54 59.08 37.96
CA ALA A 10 -5.80 59.87 38.92
C ALA A 10 -6.40 61.27 39.04
N ILE A 11 -7.56 61.43 39.59
CA ILE A 11 -8.05 62.64 40.24
C ILE A 11 -9.21 62.23 41.16
N VAL A 12 -8.93 61.71 42.33
CA VAL A 12 -9.72 61.85 43.57
C VAL A 12 -8.81 61.28 44.69
N LEU A 13 -7.76 61.99 45.02
CA LEU A 13 -7.08 61.82 46.31
C LEU A 13 -6.26 63.06 46.65
N ALA A 14 -6.92 64.13 46.86
CA ALA A 14 -6.38 65.28 47.60
C ALA A 14 -7.57 66.16 48.03
N ILE A 15 -8.01 66.02 49.23
CA ILE A 15 -8.55 67.02 50.15
C ILE A 15 -9.09 66.26 51.38
N LEU A 16 -8.24 65.83 52.26
CA LEU A 16 -8.59 65.56 53.64
C LEU A 16 -7.34 65.79 54.49
N SER A 17 -7.11 67.04 54.80
CA SER A 17 -6.36 67.42 56.03
C SER A 17 -6.71 68.88 56.30
N GLY A 18 -7.39 69.09 57.35
CA GLY A 18 -7.53 70.46 57.95
C GLY A 18 -8.76 70.67 58.81
N CYS A 19 -8.54 70.64 60.05
CA CYS A 19 -9.25 71.33 61.14
C CYS A 19 -10.45 70.67 61.81
N SER A 20 -10.19 70.07 62.92
CA SER A 20 -11.08 70.03 64.04
C SER A 20 -11.27 71.46 64.63
N GLU A 21 -12.50 71.97 64.56
CA GLU A 21 -12.91 72.97 65.57
C GLU A 21 -14.40 72.74 65.92
N ASN A 22 -14.61 72.56 67.22
CA ASN A 22 -15.92 72.60 67.90
C ASN A 22 -16.70 73.86 67.48
N LYS A 23 -17.91 73.64 66.90
CA LYS A 23 -18.99 74.63 66.95
C LYS A 23 -20.29 73.93 67.34
N GLU A 24 -20.52 73.78 68.64
CA GLU A 24 -21.87 73.76 69.13
C GLU A 24 -22.52 75.15 68.98
N SER A 25 -23.84 75.09 68.59
CA SER A 25 -24.77 76.19 68.56
C SER A 25 -24.65 77.25 67.45
N LEU A 26 -25.23 76.96 66.29
CA LEU A 26 -26.04 77.92 65.51
C LEU A 26 -27.22 77.18 64.89
N VAL A 27 -28.28 76.97 65.64
CA VAL A 27 -29.64 76.67 65.07
C VAL A 27 -30.13 77.94 64.43
N GLY A 28 -29.75 78.19 63.18
CA GLY A 28 -30.20 79.31 62.37
C GLY A 28 -30.46 78.76 60.92
N SER A 29 -31.72 78.57 60.62
CA SER A 29 -32.46 78.57 59.34
C SER A 29 -31.68 78.21 58.04
N HIS A 30 -30.90 77.12 57.98
CA HIS A 30 -30.48 76.63 56.71
C HIS A 30 -31.61 75.85 56.02
N SER A 31 -31.85 76.09 54.74
CA SER A 31 -32.79 75.31 53.93
C SER A 31 -32.10 74.02 53.44
N PRO A 32 -32.82 72.92 53.37
CA PRO A 32 -32.25 71.70 52.78
C PRO A 32 -31.76 71.91 51.35
N GLU A 33 -30.66 71.26 50.96
CA GLU A 33 -30.09 71.34 49.61
C GLU A 33 -29.95 69.96 49.05
N LEU A 34 -30.30 69.74 47.79
CA LEU A 34 -30.19 68.48 47.06
C LEU A 34 -29.02 68.53 46.12
N LEU A 35 -28.08 67.57 46.24
CA LEU A 35 -26.90 67.48 45.38
C LEU A 35 -27.00 66.37 44.33
N SER A 36 -27.44 65.19 44.74
CA SER A 36 -27.51 64.05 43.82
C SER A 36 -28.47 62.97 44.30
N ILE A 37 -28.91 62.14 43.38
CA ILE A 37 -29.61 60.90 43.66
C ILE A 37 -28.92 59.74 42.95
N ILE A 38 -28.74 58.62 43.64
CA ILE A 38 -28.13 57.38 43.10
C ILE A 38 -28.97 56.17 43.54
N PRO A 39 -29.48 55.35 42.61
CA PRO A 39 -29.41 55.52 41.15
C PRO A 39 -30.31 56.65 40.65
N LYS A 40 -30.01 57.20 39.46
CA LYS A 40 -30.81 58.27 38.81
C LYS A 40 -32.03 57.75 38.07
N ALA A 41 -32.13 56.41 37.91
CA ALA A 41 -33.23 55.75 37.25
C ALA A 41 -33.47 54.37 37.88
N GLY A 42 -34.72 53.89 37.75
CA GLY A 42 -35.15 52.58 38.24
C GLY A 42 -36.67 52.43 38.05
N ASN A 43 -37.27 51.50 38.74
CA ASN A 43 -38.72 51.27 38.75
C ASN A 43 -39.29 51.45 40.18
N ALA A 44 -40.57 51.21 40.39
CA ALA A 44 -41.19 51.15 41.71
C ALA A 44 -40.40 50.13 42.59
N GLY A 45 -40.19 50.49 43.84
CA GLY A 45 -39.40 49.68 44.78
C GLY A 45 -37.86 49.87 44.69
N THR A 46 -37.36 50.67 43.76
CA THR A 46 -35.93 50.97 43.69
C THR A 46 -35.50 51.72 44.95
N GLU A 47 -34.52 51.17 45.64
CA GLU A 47 -33.84 51.87 46.72
C GLU A 47 -32.88 52.92 46.16
N ALA A 48 -32.98 54.14 46.62
CA ALA A 48 -32.12 55.23 46.18
C ALA A 48 -31.61 56.06 47.38
N VAL A 49 -30.46 56.64 47.16
CA VAL A 49 -29.83 57.55 48.13
C VAL A 49 -29.85 58.96 47.56
N ILE A 50 -30.54 59.84 48.23
CA ILE A 50 -30.51 61.29 47.98
C ILE A 50 -29.39 61.86 48.85
N SER A 51 -28.41 62.49 48.25
CA SER A 51 -27.31 63.19 48.97
C SER A 51 -27.55 64.70 48.89
N GLY A 52 -27.19 65.38 49.96
CA GLY A 52 -27.37 66.81 50.06
C GLY A 52 -26.88 67.37 51.40
N TYR A 53 -27.50 68.44 51.86
CA TYR A 53 -27.16 69.04 53.17
C TYR A 53 -28.42 69.43 53.95
N TRP A 54 -28.34 69.44 55.27
CA TRP A 54 -29.31 69.93 56.20
C TRP A 54 -30.62 69.14 56.26
N PHE A 55 -30.57 67.81 56.05
CA PHE A 55 -31.72 66.91 56.12
C PHE A 55 -32.16 66.53 57.53
N GLY A 56 -31.32 66.81 58.52
CA GLY A 56 -31.60 66.44 59.91
C GLY A 56 -30.90 65.10 60.31
N LYS A 57 -31.26 64.64 61.55
CA LYS A 57 -30.59 63.43 62.12
C LYS A 57 -31.51 62.21 62.14
N ASP A 58 -32.80 62.37 61.87
CA ASP A 58 -33.78 61.29 61.86
C ASP A 58 -34.91 61.57 60.84
N ALA A 59 -35.74 60.57 60.58
CA ALA A 59 -36.76 60.63 59.54
C ALA A 59 -38.05 61.30 59.98
N SER A 60 -38.22 61.75 61.26
CA SER A 60 -39.48 62.20 61.81
C SER A 60 -40.02 63.52 61.20
N GLY A 61 -39.18 64.33 60.61
CA GLY A 61 -39.53 65.60 59.95
C GLY A 61 -39.22 65.60 58.47
N VAL A 62 -38.92 64.44 57.83
CA VAL A 62 -38.51 64.35 56.45
C VAL A 62 -39.51 63.56 55.62
N SER A 63 -39.99 64.16 54.52
CA SER A 63 -40.77 63.44 53.50
C SER A 63 -40.20 63.67 52.11
N VAL A 64 -40.32 62.67 51.28
CA VAL A 64 -39.86 62.69 49.89
C VAL A 64 -41.01 62.34 48.99
N GLN A 65 -41.24 63.13 47.95
CA GLN A 65 -42.21 62.88 46.93
C GLN A 65 -41.56 62.83 45.53
N ILE A 66 -42.06 61.94 44.69
CA ILE A 66 -41.70 61.89 43.29
C ILE A 66 -42.99 61.93 42.46
N ASN A 67 -43.13 62.97 41.62
CA ASN A 67 -44.37 63.23 40.88
C ASN A 67 -45.62 63.31 41.80
N GLY A 68 -45.43 63.94 42.96
CA GLY A 68 -46.52 64.07 43.95
C GLY A 68 -46.85 62.80 44.75
N LYS A 69 -46.19 61.66 44.46
CA LYS A 69 -46.38 60.42 45.20
C LYS A 69 -45.33 60.28 46.28
N SER A 70 -45.70 59.92 47.48
CA SER A 70 -44.78 59.77 48.63
C SER A 70 -43.87 58.55 48.46
N ALA A 71 -42.55 58.76 48.56
CA ALA A 71 -41.59 57.72 48.66
C ALA A 71 -41.48 57.27 50.14
N SER A 72 -41.12 55.99 50.35
CA SER A 72 -40.87 55.46 51.67
C SER A 72 -39.46 55.89 52.11
N VAL A 73 -39.32 56.72 53.11
CA VAL A 73 -38.05 57.14 53.67
C VAL A 73 -37.56 56.04 54.64
N VAL A 74 -36.43 55.42 54.33
CA VAL A 74 -35.85 54.30 55.09
C VAL A 74 -34.95 54.80 56.23
N SER A 75 -34.12 55.80 55.92
CA SER A 75 -33.23 56.40 56.93
C SER A 75 -32.80 57.82 56.50
N VAL A 76 -32.48 58.66 57.48
CA VAL A 76 -32.02 60.03 57.26
C VAL A 76 -30.76 60.29 58.10
N SER A 77 -29.79 60.95 57.48
CA SER A 77 -28.66 61.61 58.11
C SER A 77 -28.59 63.06 57.61
N ASN A 78 -27.74 63.87 58.19
CA ASN A 78 -27.70 65.29 57.82
C ASN A 78 -27.33 65.55 56.36
N ASP A 79 -26.72 64.52 55.68
CA ASP A 79 -26.22 64.60 54.32
C ASP A 79 -26.83 63.55 53.36
N ARG A 80 -27.70 62.64 53.85
CA ARG A 80 -28.30 61.54 53.08
C ARG A 80 -29.72 61.20 53.50
N ILE A 81 -30.54 60.89 52.52
CA ILE A 81 -31.86 60.29 52.70
C ILE A 81 -31.88 58.99 51.88
N ASN A 82 -32.10 57.85 52.50
CA ASN A 82 -32.35 56.59 51.82
C ASN A 82 -33.86 56.44 51.61
N VAL A 83 -34.28 56.23 50.37
CA VAL A 83 -35.70 56.16 50.01
C VAL A 83 -35.98 54.95 49.11
N VAL A 84 -37.19 54.44 49.19
CA VAL A 84 -37.73 53.47 48.24
C VAL A 84 -38.74 54.24 47.32
N MET A 85 -38.48 54.10 46.00
CA MET A 85 -39.25 54.81 44.99
C MET A 85 -40.71 54.32 44.93
N PRO A 86 -41.72 55.24 44.92
CA PRO A 86 -43.12 54.88 44.80
C PRO A 86 -43.47 54.43 43.38
N GLU A 87 -44.64 53.85 43.19
CA GLU A 87 -45.18 53.56 41.83
C GLU A 87 -45.40 54.85 41.06
N ASN A 88 -44.88 54.91 39.84
CA ASN A 88 -45.12 55.96 38.85
C ASN A 88 -45.12 55.36 37.44
N GLU A 89 -45.77 56.11 36.51
CA GLU A 89 -45.62 55.79 35.09
C GLU A 89 -44.23 56.01 34.58
N LEU A 90 -43.92 55.40 33.42
CA LEU A 90 -42.56 55.59 32.79
C LEU A 90 -42.40 57.08 32.46
N GLY A 91 -41.23 57.62 32.83
CA GLY A 91 -41.01 59.07 32.66
C GLY A 91 -39.92 59.57 33.59
N THR A 92 -39.61 60.87 33.48
CA THR A 92 -38.67 61.54 34.38
C THR A 92 -39.37 62.58 35.19
N TYR A 93 -39.36 62.40 36.50
CA TYR A 93 -40.15 63.23 37.42
C TYR A 93 -39.24 63.93 38.44
N PRO A 94 -39.64 65.13 38.86
CA PRO A 94 -38.91 65.85 39.90
C PRO A 94 -39.09 65.15 41.25
N ILE A 95 -38.06 65.30 42.08
CA ILE A 95 -38.03 64.87 43.47
C ILE A 95 -38.21 66.08 44.34
N THR A 96 -39.25 66.06 45.15
CA THR A 96 -39.51 67.08 46.18
C THR A 96 -39.15 66.48 47.53
N VAL A 97 -38.28 67.16 48.27
CA VAL A 97 -37.93 66.80 49.66
C VAL A 97 -38.39 67.87 50.61
N ASN A 98 -39.16 67.49 51.57
CA ASN A 98 -39.60 68.42 52.66
C ASN A 98 -38.87 68.00 53.95
N VAL A 99 -38.21 68.98 54.58
CA VAL A 99 -37.56 68.83 55.85
C VAL A 99 -38.11 69.85 56.83
N ASN A 100 -38.91 69.43 57.81
CA ASN A 100 -39.48 70.25 58.84
C ASN A 100 -40.29 71.46 58.25
N GLY A 101 -41.11 71.22 57.21
CA GLY A 101 -41.90 72.20 56.53
C GLY A 101 -41.17 73.05 55.48
N LYS A 102 -39.88 72.86 55.24
CA LYS A 102 -39.14 73.49 54.14
C LYS A 102 -39.00 72.53 52.98
N GLU A 103 -39.53 72.89 51.84
CA GLU A 103 -39.46 72.11 50.61
C GLU A 103 -38.29 72.53 49.75
N VAL A 104 -37.68 71.54 49.15
CA VAL A 104 -36.60 71.70 48.14
C VAL A 104 -36.83 70.72 46.99
N GLU A 105 -36.73 71.24 45.78
CA GLU A 105 -36.84 70.50 44.52
C GLU A 105 -35.55 70.76 43.68
N GLY A 106 -35.12 69.87 42.83
CA GLY A 106 -33.98 70.11 41.96
C GLY A 106 -33.37 68.83 41.36
N LEU A 107 -33.68 67.68 41.93
CA LEU A 107 -33.27 66.40 41.40
C LEU A 107 -34.46 65.80 40.60
N LYS A 108 -34.12 64.92 39.66
CA LYS A 108 -35.06 64.12 38.89
C LYS A 108 -34.74 62.65 38.97
N PHE A 109 -35.74 61.78 39.00
CA PHE A 109 -35.63 60.36 38.92
C PHE A 109 -36.39 59.88 37.70
N ARG A 110 -35.73 58.97 36.92
CA ARG A 110 -36.31 58.40 35.71
C ARG A 110 -36.88 57.02 36.00
N TYR A 111 -38.18 56.85 35.89
CA TYR A 111 -38.85 55.56 35.86
C TYR A 111 -38.64 54.96 34.49
N ALA A 112 -37.97 53.77 34.42
CA ALA A 112 -37.71 53.01 33.23
C ALA A 112 -38.27 51.60 33.38
N GLU A 113 -38.51 50.92 32.28
CA GLU A 113 -38.88 49.52 32.34
C GLU A 113 -37.77 48.72 33.08
N PRO A 114 -38.15 47.68 33.83
CA PRO A 114 -37.16 46.77 34.39
C PRO A 114 -36.26 46.24 33.27
N VAL A 115 -34.97 46.38 33.41
CA VAL A 115 -34.04 45.67 32.50
C VAL A 115 -34.28 44.18 32.75
N GLU A 116 -34.78 43.46 31.75
CA GLU A 116 -34.91 42.01 31.84
C GLU A 116 -33.58 41.44 32.32
N LYS A 117 -33.59 40.66 33.38
CA LYS A 117 -32.41 40.00 33.89
C LYS A 117 -31.95 39.05 32.82
N GLU A 118 -30.80 39.32 32.22
CA GLU A 118 -30.22 38.43 31.21
C GLU A 118 -30.21 36.99 31.75
N THR A 119 -30.80 36.08 31.02
CA THR A 119 -30.85 34.66 31.36
C THR A 119 -29.68 33.93 30.72
N LEU A 120 -29.21 32.90 31.38
CA LEU A 120 -28.17 32.02 30.84
C LEU A 120 -28.58 31.50 29.46
N ALA A 121 -27.71 31.60 28.48
CA ALA A 121 -27.94 31.07 27.12
C ALA A 121 -26.62 30.64 26.45
N VAL A 122 -26.73 29.63 25.62
CA VAL A 122 -25.65 29.12 24.77
C VAL A 122 -26.00 29.35 23.31
N TYR A 123 -25.12 30.01 22.56
CA TYR A 123 -25.43 30.46 21.20
C TYR A 123 -24.77 29.61 20.12
N ALA A 124 -23.48 29.25 20.31
CA ALA A 124 -22.71 28.54 19.30
C ALA A 124 -21.49 27.85 19.90
N TYR A 125 -20.92 26.95 19.09
CA TYR A 125 -19.69 26.28 19.32
C TYR A 125 -18.71 26.54 18.17
N ASN A 126 -17.44 26.71 18.48
CA ASN A 126 -16.40 26.86 17.46
C ASN A 126 -15.17 26.03 17.85
N PRO A 127 -14.84 24.98 17.06
CA PRO A 127 -15.62 24.42 15.96
C PRO A 127 -16.96 23.82 16.42
N SER A 128 -17.89 23.60 15.46
CA SER A 128 -19.21 22.99 15.72
C SER A 128 -19.21 21.47 15.62
N SER A 129 -18.03 20.86 15.37
CA SER A 129 -17.80 19.42 15.35
C SER A 129 -16.40 19.13 15.87
N GLY A 130 -16.19 17.92 16.39
CA GLY A 130 -14.90 17.48 16.91
C GLY A 130 -14.93 16.07 17.46
N ILE A 131 -13.80 15.62 17.99
CA ILE A 131 -13.62 14.33 18.65
C ILE A 131 -13.26 14.53 20.12
N GLU A 132 -13.20 13.46 20.90
CA GLU A 132 -12.65 13.46 22.27
C GLU A 132 -11.29 14.16 22.33
N GLY A 133 -11.13 15.02 23.33
CA GLY A 133 -9.90 15.78 23.57
C GLY A 133 -9.78 17.10 22.82
N ASP A 134 -10.65 17.37 21.84
CA ASP A 134 -10.64 18.65 21.14
C ASP A 134 -11.06 19.81 22.04
N GLU A 135 -10.46 20.98 21.84
CA GLU A 135 -10.83 22.23 22.50
C GLU A 135 -11.91 22.94 21.70
N ILE A 136 -13.04 23.20 22.37
CA ILE A 136 -14.19 23.88 21.79
C ILE A 136 -14.44 25.18 22.51
N VAL A 137 -14.65 26.25 21.74
CA VAL A 137 -15.11 27.53 22.26
C VAL A 137 -16.65 27.51 22.32
N VAL A 138 -17.18 27.61 23.50
CA VAL A 138 -18.62 27.78 23.76
C VAL A 138 -18.91 29.26 23.91
N THR A 139 -19.78 29.82 23.09
CA THR A 139 -20.22 31.22 23.16
C THR A 139 -21.66 31.31 23.68
N GLY A 140 -21.90 32.29 24.51
CA GLY A 140 -23.22 32.45 25.16
C GLY A 140 -23.30 33.73 25.95
N ARG A 141 -24.12 33.75 27.00
CA ARG A 141 -24.20 34.84 27.98
C ARG A 141 -24.47 34.31 29.37
N CYS A 142 -24.16 35.14 30.38
CA CYS A 142 -24.32 34.87 31.80
C CYS A 142 -23.53 33.68 32.31
N PHE A 143 -22.41 33.33 31.67
CA PHE A 143 -21.45 32.37 32.22
C PHE A 143 -20.72 33.01 33.41
N SER A 144 -20.33 32.22 34.40
CA SER A 144 -19.47 32.71 35.47
C SER A 144 -18.04 32.88 34.97
N HIS A 145 -17.34 33.90 35.46
CA HIS A 145 -15.90 34.08 35.22
C HIS A 145 -15.04 33.07 36.01
N LYS A 146 -15.64 32.41 37.02
CA LYS A 146 -14.96 31.33 37.77
C LYS A 146 -15.31 29.98 37.15
N VAL A 147 -14.29 29.25 36.77
CA VAL A 147 -14.44 27.91 36.15
C VAL A 147 -15.29 26.98 37.03
N ALA A 148 -15.06 26.97 38.34
CA ALA A 148 -15.73 26.08 39.29
C ALA A 148 -17.24 26.34 39.46
N GLU A 149 -17.76 27.49 39.00
CA GLU A 149 -19.18 27.83 39.05
C GLU A 149 -19.92 27.46 37.75
N ASN A 150 -19.17 26.96 36.76
CA ASN A 150 -19.73 26.49 35.48
C ASN A 150 -19.53 24.96 35.37
N ALA A 151 -20.49 24.28 34.79
CA ALA A 151 -20.37 22.92 34.33
C ALA A 151 -20.86 22.82 32.89
N VAL A 152 -20.26 21.97 32.08
CA VAL A 152 -20.70 21.66 30.73
C VAL A 152 -20.79 20.16 30.59
N THR A 153 -21.94 19.68 30.17
CA THR A 153 -22.14 18.26 29.89
C THR A 153 -22.51 18.05 28.42
N VAL A 154 -22.03 16.96 27.87
CA VAL A 154 -22.36 16.50 26.52
C VAL A 154 -22.77 15.03 26.61
N ASN A 155 -24.00 14.72 26.21
CA ASN A 155 -24.54 13.37 26.36
C ASN A 155 -24.37 12.81 27.79
N GLY A 156 -24.60 13.68 28.79
CA GLY A 156 -24.46 13.31 30.20
C GLY A 156 -23.02 13.18 30.75
N LYS A 157 -21.98 13.37 29.92
CA LYS A 157 -20.59 13.33 30.34
C LYS A 157 -20.03 14.75 30.52
N ASN A 158 -19.28 14.97 31.59
CA ASN A 158 -18.70 16.27 31.90
C ASN A 158 -17.54 16.60 30.96
N ALA A 159 -17.59 17.80 30.37
CA ALA A 159 -16.45 18.40 29.68
C ALA A 159 -15.53 19.11 30.70
N VAL A 160 -14.23 19.13 30.41
CA VAL A 160 -13.26 19.88 31.22
C VAL A 160 -13.26 21.33 30.76
N ILE A 161 -13.53 22.28 31.65
CA ILE A 161 -13.50 23.71 31.34
C ILE A 161 -12.10 24.24 31.61
N LYS A 162 -11.43 24.75 30.58
CA LYS A 162 -10.08 25.35 30.68
C LYS A 162 -10.12 26.85 31.00
N GLU A 163 -11.11 27.55 30.42
CA GLU A 163 -11.26 29.00 30.56
C GLU A 163 -12.74 29.35 30.62
N ALA A 164 -13.11 30.33 31.46
CA ALA A 164 -14.47 30.85 31.53
C ALA A 164 -14.45 32.39 31.61
N LYS A 165 -15.30 33.02 30.78
CA LYS A 165 -15.62 34.44 30.76
C LYS A 165 -17.13 34.59 30.59
N PRO A 166 -17.77 35.73 30.94
CA PRO A 166 -19.23 35.87 30.89
C PRO A 166 -19.93 35.53 29.60
N THR A 167 -19.19 35.59 28.46
CA THR A 167 -19.75 35.33 27.12
C THR A 167 -19.02 34.19 26.38
N ARG A 168 -17.99 33.57 26.98
CA ARG A 168 -17.13 32.58 26.30
C ARG A 168 -16.55 31.60 27.30
N MET A 169 -16.58 30.33 26.98
CA MET A 169 -15.81 29.29 27.67
C MET A 169 -14.98 28.50 26.67
N VAL A 170 -13.86 27.94 27.11
CA VAL A 170 -13.07 26.92 26.39
C VAL A 170 -13.22 25.62 27.14
N ILE A 171 -13.70 24.61 26.46
CA ILE A 171 -13.89 23.27 27.02
C ILE A 171 -13.09 22.25 26.23
N VAL A 172 -12.76 21.14 26.89
CA VAL A 172 -12.23 19.93 26.24
C VAL A 172 -13.34 18.90 26.19
N LEU A 173 -13.57 18.35 25.00
CA LEU A 173 -14.63 17.38 24.78
C LEU A 173 -14.38 16.07 25.55
N PRO A 174 -15.37 15.52 26.26
CA PRO A 174 -15.29 14.20 26.86
C PRO A 174 -15.40 13.10 25.77
N ASP A 175 -15.04 11.87 26.13
CA ASP A 175 -15.28 10.71 25.27
C ASP A 175 -16.79 10.50 25.04
N ASN A 176 -17.23 10.54 23.76
CA ASN A 176 -18.59 10.24 23.34
C ASN A 176 -18.60 9.49 22.01
N PRO A 177 -19.59 8.62 21.77
CA PRO A 177 -19.80 8.01 20.46
C PRO A 177 -20.04 9.07 19.37
N GLN A 178 -19.73 8.71 18.12
CA GLN A 178 -20.11 9.53 16.98
C GLN A 178 -21.63 9.82 17.00
N GLY A 179 -22.00 11.08 16.79
CA GLY A 179 -23.42 11.47 16.81
C GLY A 179 -23.60 12.97 16.93
N LYS A 180 -24.87 13.38 17.08
CA LYS A 180 -25.25 14.78 17.33
C LYS A 180 -25.81 14.91 18.75
N TYR A 181 -25.22 15.78 19.52
CA TYR A 181 -25.60 15.99 20.93
C TYR A 181 -25.72 17.47 21.23
N SER A 182 -26.73 17.86 22.05
CA SER A 182 -26.75 19.17 22.66
C SER A 182 -25.80 19.20 23.86
N MET A 183 -25.09 20.32 24.04
CA MET A 183 -24.35 20.57 25.26
C MET A 183 -25.22 21.30 26.26
N VAL A 184 -25.24 20.88 27.49
CA VAL A 184 -25.91 21.56 28.59
C VAL A 184 -24.86 22.30 29.41
N VAL A 185 -25.06 23.62 29.54
CA VAL A 185 -24.24 24.50 30.40
C VAL A 185 -25.03 24.79 31.66
N THR A 186 -24.41 24.52 32.81
CA THR A 186 -24.97 24.82 34.14
C THR A 186 -24.12 25.89 34.80
N VAL A 187 -24.71 26.95 35.28
CA VAL A 187 -24.06 28.03 36.01
C VAL A 187 -24.84 28.27 37.31
N ASN A 188 -24.20 28.04 38.47
CA ASN A 188 -24.84 28.18 39.80
C ASN A 188 -26.18 27.46 39.89
N GLY A 189 -26.34 26.29 39.28
CA GLY A 189 -27.53 25.46 39.29
C GLY A 189 -28.60 25.85 38.27
N VAL A 190 -28.37 26.87 37.43
CA VAL A 190 -29.25 27.23 36.29
C VAL A 190 -28.69 26.57 35.03
N GLU A 191 -29.55 25.92 34.26
CA GLU A 191 -29.17 25.19 33.05
C GLU A 191 -29.63 25.91 31.78
N ALA A 192 -28.79 25.81 30.75
CA ALA A 192 -29.13 26.20 29.38
C ALA A 192 -28.61 25.16 28.40
N GLU A 193 -29.49 24.70 27.54
CA GLU A 193 -29.18 23.82 26.44
C GLU A 193 -28.73 24.64 25.22
N GLY A 194 -27.64 24.25 24.61
CA GLY A 194 -27.09 24.86 23.42
C GLY A 194 -27.52 24.15 22.12
N PRO A 195 -27.06 24.66 20.95
CA PRO A 195 -27.31 24.02 19.67
C PRO A 195 -26.73 22.61 19.62
N GLN A 196 -27.03 21.87 18.55
CA GLN A 196 -26.44 20.54 18.34
C GLN A 196 -24.98 20.66 17.95
N PHE A 197 -24.13 19.86 18.60
CA PHE A 197 -22.73 19.63 18.30
C PHE A 197 -22.55 18.26 17.64
N THR A 198 -21.69 18.17 16.62
CA THR A 198 -21.44 16.90 15.93
C THR A 198 -20.15 16.25 16.45
N TYR A 199 -20.28 15.13 17.16
CA TYR A 199 -19.12 14.27 17.44
C TYR A 199 -18.76 13.48 16.20
N LEU A 200 -17.51 13.61 15.78
CA LEU A 200 -16.92 12.86 14.68
C LEU A 200 -16.40 11.53 15.17
N ARG A 201 -16.25 10.56 14.25
CA ARG A 201 -15.56 9.32 14.56
C ARG A 201 -14.08 9.62 14.83
N LYS A 202 -13.57 9.12 15.94
CA LYS A 202 -12.13 9.15 16.21
C LYS A 202 -11.42 8.25 15.20
N PRO A 203 -10.40 8.74 14.48
CA PRO A 203 -9.64 7.87 13.58
C PRO A 203 -9.03 6.70 14.35
N GLU A 204 -9.17 5.51 13.80
CA GLU A 204 -8.55 4.29 14.29
C GLU A 204 -7.79 3.64 13.15
N LEU A 205 -6.73 2.88 13.46
CA LEU A 205 -6.06 2.08 12.44
C LEU A 205 -7.08 1.12 11.83
N GLU A 206 -7.31 1.21 10.53
CA GLU A 206 -8.22 0.32 9.80
C GLU A 206 -7.86 0.23 8.31
N ILE A 207 -8.20 -0.87 7.67
CA ILE A 207 -8.26 -1.01 6.22
C ILE A 207 -9.72 -1.01 5.82
N THR A 208 -10.15 0.02 5.08
CA THR A 208 -11.56 0.18 4.66
C THR A 208 -11.83 -0.40 3.27
N GLU A 209 -10.80 -0.42 2.40
CA GLU A 209 -10.90 -0.90 1.01
C GLU A 209 -9.59 -1.55 0.57
N ILE A 210 -9.71 -2.61 -0.22
CA ILE A 210 -8.59 -3.24 -0.95
C ILE A 210 -8.94 -3.23 -2.43
N SER A 211 -8.13 -2.55 -3.26
CA SER A 211 -8.41 -2.40 -4.68
C SER A 211 -7.18 -2.71 -5.56
N PRO A 212 -7.29 -3.67 -6.51
CA PRO A 212 -8.41 -4.59 -6.69
C PRO A 212 -8.57 -5.57 -5.51
N SER A 213 -9.77 -6.10 -5.30
CA SER A 213 -10.08 -7.07 -4.24
C SER A 213 -9.60 -8.50 -4.56
N SER A 214 -8.97 -8.69 -5.72
CA SER A 214 -8.33 -9.94 -6.12
C SER A 214 -7.17 -9.67 -7.05
N ALA A 215 -6.07 -10.37 -6.88
CA ALA A 215 -4.90 -10.27 -7.74
C ALA A 215 -3.97 -11.48 -7.57
N SER A 216 -3.01 -11.62 -8.48
CA SER A 216 -1.92 -12.60 -8.43
C SER A 216 -0.64 -11.99 -7.85
N ALA A 217 0.36 -12.82 -7.56
CA ALA A 217 1.67 -12.38 -7.11
C ALA A 217 2.30 -11.33 -8.04
N GLY A 218 3.00 -10.37 -7.44
CA GLY A 218 3.66 -9.27 -8.15
C GLY A 218 2.73 -8.12 -8.56
N SER A 219 1.40 -8.30 -8.46
CA SER A 219 0.45 -7.22 -8.74
C SER A 219 0.51 -6.13 -7.68
N LYS A 220 0.30 -4.89 -8.11
CA LYS A 220 0.11 -3.76 -7.18
C LYS A 220 -1.33 -3.71 -6.71
N VAL A 221 -1.51 -3.59 -5.41
CA VAL A 221 -2.81 -3.44 -4.75
C VAL A 221 -2.76 -2.22 -3.86
N THR A 222 -3.84 -1.44 -3.89
CA THR A 222 -4.01 -0.26 -3.05
C THR A 222 -4.88 -0.61 -1.84
N LEU A 223 -4.38 -0.34 -0.65
CA LEU A 223 -5.12 -0.41 0.62
C LEU A 223 -5.51 1.00 1.01
N LYS A 224 -6.82 1.26 1.23
CA LYS A 224 -7.29 2.53 1.80
C LYS A 224 -7.73 2.31 3.23
N GLY A 225 -7.53 3.32 4.08
CA GLY A 225 -7.86 3.24 5.49
C GLY A 225 -7.53 4.50 6.27
N ASP A 226 -7.20 4.33 7.52
CA ASP A 226 -6.86 5.41 8.44
C ASP A 226 -5.65 5.05 9.30
N LEU A 227 -4.88 6.07 9.68
CA LEU A 227 -3.72 6.01 10.59
C LEU A 227 -2.60 5.06 10.15
N PHE A 228 -2.39 4.90 8.85
CA PHE A 228 -1.18 4.28 8.34
C PHE A 228 0.03 5.19 8.61
N SER A 229 1.23 4.62 8.72
CA SER A 229 2.46 5.41 8.76
C SER A 229 2.79 5.97 7.37
N GLU A 230 3.32 7.19 7.33
CA GLU A 230 3.86 7.75 6.09
C GLU A 230 5.19 7.11 5.68
N ASP A 231 5.88 6.44 6.61
CA ASP A 231 7.06 5.63 6.30
C ASP A 231 6.62 4.22 5.86
N PRO A 232 6.90 3.81 4.61
CA PRO A 232 6.58 2.46 4.13
C PRO A 232 7.10 1.34 5.02
N ALA A 233 8.28 1.52 5.65
CA ALA A 233 8.92 0.50 6.47
C ALA A 233 8.21 0.23 7.81
N GLU A 234 7.42 1.19 8.30
CA GLU A 234 6.66 1.06 9.53
C GLU A 234 5.29 0.40 9.34
N ASN A 235 4.88 0.17 8.08
CA ASN A 235 3.64 -0.53 7.74
C ASN A 235 3.94 -1.99 7.44
N ILE A 236 3.68 -2.90 8.36
CA ILE A 236 3.87 -4.34 8.15
C ILE A 236 2.57 -4.91 7.59
N VAL A 237 2.49 -5.01 6.26
CA VAL A 237 1.33 -5.60 5.57
C VAL A 237 1.60 -7.07 5.30
N LYS A 238 0.64 -7.94 5.62
CA LYS A 238 0.71 -9.38 5.35
C LYS A 238 -0.52 -9.84 4.58
N PHE A 239 -0.27 -10.72 3.63
CA PHE A 239 -1.28 -11.53 2.92
C PHE A 239 -1.15 -12.96 3.46
N ASN A 240 -2.14 -13.47 4.17
CA ASN A 240 -1.99 -14.56 5.13
C ASN A 240 -0.83 -14.21 6.10
N ASP A 241 0.19 -15.07 6.20
CA ASP A 241 1.36 -14.84 7.05
C ASP A 241 2.57 -14.27 6.27
N ILE A 242 2.43 -14.04 4.96
CA ILE A 242 3.53 -13.62 4.09
C ILE A 242 3.54 -12.10 3.97
N GLN A 243 4.66 -11.49 4.35
CA GLN A 243 4.83 -10.04 4.32
C GLN A 243 4.91 -9.53 2.87
N ALA A 244 4.15 -8.48 2.59
CA ALA A 244 4.16 -7.76 1.33
C ALA A 244 5.18 -6.61 1.35
N GLU A 245 5.72 -6.26 0.20
CA GLU A 245 6.49 -5.03 0.00
C GLU A 245 5.52 -3.84 -0.06
N VAL A 246 5.76 -2.82 0.76
CA VAL A 246 5.04 -1.53 0.70
C VAL A 246 5.82 -0.58 -0.20
N VAL A 247 5.24 -0.26 -1.36
CA VAL A 247 5.88 0.57 -2.40
C VAL A 247 5.73 2.06 -2.09
N SER A 248 4.57 2.45 -1.56
CA SER A 248 4.29 3.83 -1.14
C SER A 248 3.31 3.86 0.02
N ALA A 249 3.40 4.90 0.85
CA ALA A 249 2.59 5.07 2.04
C ALA A 249 2.15 6.52 2.24
N SER A 250 0.94 6.69 2.73
CA SER A 250 0.38 7.90 3.31
C SER A 250 -0.55 7.52 4.45
N VAL A 251 -1.00 8.47 5.26
CA VAL A 251 -1.91 8.19 6.40
C VAL A 251 -3.23 7.53 6.02
N LYS A 252 -3.61 7.57 4.73
CA LYS A 252 -4.90 7.07 4.19
C LYS A 252 -4.76 5.99 3.14
N GLU A 253 -3.57 5.78 2.57
CA GLU A 253 -3.39 4.89 1.44
C GLU A 253 -2.00 4.24 1.43
N LEU A 254 -1.97 2.94 1.19
CA LEU A 254 -0.75 2.18 0.92
C LEU A 254 -0.86 1.53 -0.45
N VAL A 255 0.26 1.46 -1.17
CA VAL A 255 0.40 0.62 -2.36
C VAL A 255 1.36 -0.51 -2.02
N VAL A 256 0.92 -1.74 -2.18
CA VAL A 256 1.67 -2.95 -1.83
C VAL A 256 1.81 -3.89 -3.03
N ILE A 257 2.86 -4.71 -3.02
CA ILE A 257 3.03 -5.81 -3.96
C ILE A 257 2.49 -7.09 -3.32
N VAL A 258 1.57 -7.75 -3.99
CA VAL A 258 1.00 -9.03 -3.53
C VAL A 258 2.10 -10.10 -3.53
N PRO A 259 2.41 -10.74 -2.41
CA PRO A 259 3.38 -11.84 -2.37
C PRO A 259 2.77 -13.15 -2.89
N GLU A 260 3.61 -14.14 -3.19
CA GLU A 260 3.15 -15.50 -3.51
C GLU A 260 2.32 -16.08 -2.37
N ASN A 261 1.14 -16.63 -2.69
CA ASN A 261 0.19 -17.18 -1.73
C ASN A 261 -0.54 -18.40 -2.29
N PRO A 262 -1.14 -19.26 -1.46
CA PRO A 262 -2.11 -20.25 -1.88
C PRO A 262 -3.32 -19.61 -2.56
N LEU A 263 -3.87 -20.27 -3.59
CA LEU A 263 -5.04 -19.79 -4.34
C LEU A 263 -6.29 -19.72 -3.45
N GLY A 264 -7.08 -18.68 -3.66
CA GLY A 264 -8.36 -18.50 -2.98
C GLY A 264 -8.36 -17.38 -1.93
N PRO A 265 -9.21 -17.48 -0.90
CA PRO A 265 -9.31 -16.47 0.16
C PRO A 265 -7.97 -16.23 0.83
N CYS A 266 -7.59 -14.96 0.94
CA CYS A 266 -6.30 -14.54 1.45
C CYS A 266 -6.47 -13.34 2.39
N PRO A 267 -6.60 -13.57 3.71
CA PRO A 267 -6.71 -12.51 4.70
C PRO A 267 -5.54 -11.51 4.61
N VAL A 268 -5.88 -10.23 4.63
CA VAL A 268 -4.90 -9.14 4.62
C VAL A 268 -4.90 -8.45 5.96
N THR A 269 -3.73 -8.28 6.55
CA THR A 269 -3.55 -7.58 7.82
C THR A 269 -2.52 -6.48 7.68
N ILE A 270 -2.67 -5.43 8.49
CA ILE A 270 -1.65 -4.40 8.66
C ILE A 270 -1.31 -4.24 10.13
N THR A 271 -0.03 -4.08 10.41
CA THR A 271 0.48 -3.69 11.73
C THR A 271 1.21 -2.36 11.61
N VAL A 272 0.85 -1.39 12.45
CA VAL A 272 1.52 -0.10 12.61
C VAL A 272 1.79 0.10 14.09
N GLY A 273 3.07 0.19 14.47
CA GLY A 273 3.49 0.18 15.87
C GLY A 273 3.10 -1.13 16.55
N ASP A 274 2.28 -1.04 17.60
CA ASP A 274 1.75 -2.17 18.38
C ASP A 274 0.35 -2.63 17.98
N LYS A 275 -0.28 -1.98 17.00
CA LYS A 275 -1.65 -2.26 16.57
C LYS A 275 -1.69 -3.06 15.29
N THR A 276 -2.48 -4.13 15.28
CA THR A 276 -2.76 -4.96 14.10
C THR A 276 -4.25 -4.99 13.81
N VAL A 277 -4.62 -4.79 12.55
CA VAL A 277 -6.01 -4.88 12.09
C VAL A 277 -6.10 -5.71 10.82
N SER A 278 -7.26 -6.31 10.60
CA SER A 278 -7.58 -7.05 9.37
C SER A 278 -8.35 -6.15 8.41
N GLY A 279 -8.08 -6.34 7.12
CA GLY A 279 -8.81 -5.67 6.04
C GLY A 279 -10.04 -6.45 5.56
N PRO A 280 -10.72 -5.91 4.53
CA PRO A 280 -11.77 -6.61 3.79
C PRO A 280 -11.25 -7.89 3.12
N ASP A 281 -12.19 -8.70 2.61
CA ASP A 281 -11.87 -9.92 1.89
C ASP A 281 -11.02 -9.64 0.65
N PHE A 282 -9.95 -10.41 0.51
CA PHE A 282 -9.09 -10.43 -0.67
C PHE A 282 -8.96 -11.85 -1.20
N THR A 283 -8.94 -12.02 -2.52
CA THR A 283 -8.78 -13.33 -3.16
C THR A 283 -7.46 -13.36 -3.94
N TYR A 284 -6.59 -14.29 -3.57
CA TYR A 284 -5.37 -14.53 -4.33
C TYR A 284 -5.67 -15.37 -5.59
N LEU A 285 -5.27 -14.86 -6.75
CA LEU A 285 -5.52 -15.47 -8.04
C LEU A 285 -4.25 -16.14 -8.59
N GLU A 286 -4.43 -17.16 -9.41
CA GLU A 286 -3.34 -17.70 -10.21
C GLU A 286 -2.89 -16.66 -11.24
N LYS A 287 -1.58 -16.53 -11.41
CA LYS A 287 -0.98 -15.67 -12.43
C LYS A 287 -1.22 -16.30 -13.82
N VAL A 288 -1.90 -15.58 -14.67
CA VAL A 288 -2.21 -16.05 -16.03
C VAL A 288 -1.21 -15.43 -16.99
N TYR A 289 -0.50 -16.30 -17.72
CA TYR A 289 0.45 -15.89 -18.73
C TYR A 289 -0.13 -16.11 -20.13
N THR A 290 0.18 -15.20 -21.02
CA THR A 290 -0.02 -15.34 -22.46
C THR A 290 1.33 -15.57 -23.15
N TYR A 291 1.32 -16.33 -24.24
CA TYR A 291 2.52 -16.79 -24.93
C TYR A 291 2.45 -16.33 -26.39
N GLU A 292 3.14 -15.25 -26.73
CA GLU A 292 3.17 -14.73 -28.10
C GLU A 292 4.35 -15.31 -28.86
N VAL A 293 4.09 -15.98 -29.95
CA VAL A 293 5.07 -16.67 -30.81
C VAL A 293 5.39 -15.84 -32.03
N ASN A 294 6.67 -15.58 -32.25
CA ASN A 294 7.19 -14.88 -33.42
C ASN A 294 8.34 -15.66 -34.06
N THR A 295 8.41 -15.65 -35.39
CA THR A 295 9.55 -16.17 -36.11
C THR A 295 10.67 -15.16 -36.13
N ILE A 296 11.82 -15.51 -35.54
CA ILE A 296 12.97 -14.59 -35.40
C ILE A 296 14.16 -14.91 -36.31
N SER A 297 14.22 -16.12 -36.87
CA SER A 297 15.27 -16.47 -37.83
C SER A 297 14.91 -17.70 -38.63
N GLY A 298 15.37 -17.73 -39.84
CA GLY A 298 15.18 -18.81 -40.81
C GLY A 298 14.17 -18.43 -41.88
N THR A 299 14.41 -18.93 -43.09
CA THR A 299 13.43 -18.86 -44.19
C THR A 299 12.71 -20.20 -44.32
N ALA A 300 11.45 -20.17 -44.77
CA ALA A 300 10.73 -21.39 -45.04
C ALA A 300 11.45 -22.15 -46.16
N GLY A 301 12.13 -23.22 -45.83
CA GLY A 301 12.84 -24.07 -46.75
C GLY A 301 14.24 -24.47 -46.22
N ARG A 302 14.52 -25.73 -46.38
CA ARG A 302 15.78 -26.34 -45.97
C ARG A 302 16.94 -25.80 -46.80
N SER A 303 18.10 -25.49 -46.17
CA SER A 303 19.33 -25.23 -46.92
C SER A 303 19.84 -26.50 -47.60
N ASP A 304 20.57 -26.36 -48.66
CA ASP A 304 21.34 -27.49 -49.23
C ASP A 304 22.42 -27.98 -48.26
N ALA A 305 22.89 -29.21 -48.46
CA ALA A 305 23.91 -29.79 -47.60
C ALA A 305 25.21 -29.00 -47.73
N ASN A 306 25.80 -28.65 -46.56
CA ASN A 306 27.05 -27.89 -46.45
C ASN A 306 26.99 -26.48 -47.08
N VAL A 307 25.78 -25.94 -47.30
CA VAL A 307 25.58 -24.56 -47.73
C VAL A 307 25.19 -23.72 -46.52
N PHE A 308 26.08 -22.82 -46.11
CA PHE A 308 25.89 -21.92 -44.99
C PHE A 308 25.32 -20.59 -45.53
N VAL A 309 24.05 -20.33 -45.22
CA VAL A 309 23.43 -19.05 -45.51
C VAL A 309 23.24 -18.29 -44.24
N ASP A 310 24.02 -17.23 -44.10
CA ASP A 310 24.05 -16.37 -42.93
C ASP A 310 23.38 -15.02 -43.23
N GLY A 311 22.98 -14.28 -42.20
CA GLY A 311 22.39 -12.94 -42.34
C GLY A 311 21.30 -12.64 -41.31
N GLY A 312 20.46 -11.68 -41.64
CA GLY A 312 19.31 -11.29 -40.83
C GLY A 312 18.17 -12.31 -40.81
N PRO A 313 17.10 -12.03 -40.08
CA PRO A 313 15.98 -12.96 -39.85
C PRO A 313 15.41 -13.64 -41.09
N ALA A 314 15.19 -12.88 -42.16
CA ALA A 314 14.58 -13.34 -43.39
C ALA A 314 15.58 -13.88 -44.45
N VAL A 315 16.87 -13.94 -44.10
CA VAL A 315 17.95 -14.38 -45.02
C VAL A 315 18.54 -15.72 -44.58
N THR A 316 18.79 -15.88 -43.29
CA THR A 316 19.41 -17.08 -42.71
C THR A 316 18.64 -18.35 -43.12
N LYS A 317 19.38 -19.40 -43.47
CA LYS A 317 18.82 -20.74 -43.69
C LYS A 317 19.46 -21.78 -42.79
N TYR A 318 18.63 -22.68 -42.32
CA TYR A 318 19.02 -23.87 -41.57
C TYR A 318 18.72 -25.14 -42.37
N ARG A 319 19.47 -26.19 -42.07
CA ARG A 319 19.18 -27.52 -42.64
C ARG A 319 18.46 -28.43 -41.64
N ALA A 320 18.78 -28.32 -40.37
CA ALA A 320 18.10 -28.96 -39.26
C ALA A 320 18.55 -28.29 -37.95
N PRO A 321 17.97 -27.13 -37.56
CA PRO A 321 18.31 -26.49 -36.30
C PRO A 321 17.84 -27.40 -35.14
N HIS A 322 18.78 -27.80 -34.29
CA HIS A 322 18.55 -28.92 -33.38
C HIS A 322 18.83 -28.61 -31.92
N ALA A 323 19.66 -27.61 -31.62
CA ALA A 323 20.05 -27.25 -30.29
C ALA A 323 20.23 -25.73 -30.13
N LEU A 324 19.94 -25.23 -28.95
CA LEU A 324 20.07 -23.82 -28.57
C LEU A 324 20.77 -23.71 -27.20
N ALA A 325 21.67 -22.75 -27.05
CA ALA A 325 22.15 -22.33 -25.73
C ALA A 325 22.60 -20.88 -25.76
N PHE A 326 22.41 -20.17 -24.66
CA PHE A 326 22.92 -18.82 -24.48
C PHE A 326 24.42 -18.83 -24.11
N MET A 327 25.15 -17.90 -24.70
CA MET A 327 26.50 -17.53 -24.27
C MET A 327 26.43 -16.59 -23.05
N PRO A 328 27.46 -16.52 -22.22
CA PRO A 328 27.53 -15.57 -21.11
C PRO A 328 27.39 -14.09 -21.52
N ASP A 329 27.71 -13.76 -22.76
CA ASP A 329 27.58 -12.41 -23.33
C ASP A 329 26.20 -12.12 -23.91
N GLY A 330 25.23 -13.02 -23.75
CA GLY A 330 23.83 -12.88 -24.17
C GLY A 330 23.57 -13.32 -25.61
N ARG A 331 24.55 -13.67 -26.42
CA ARG A 331 24.36 -14.24 -27.75
C ARG A 331 23.87 -15.69 -27.64
N MET A 332 23.30 -16.21 -28.71
CA MET A 332 22.80 -17.59 -28.77
C MET A 332 23.61 -18.46 -29.73
N ILE A 333 24.07 -19.62 -29.27
CA ILE A 333 24.62 -20.66 -30.13
C ILE A 333 23.52 -21.57 -30.64
N ILE A 334 23.57 -21.90 -31.92
CA ILE A 334 22.62 -22.76 -32.61
C ILE A 334 23.39 -23.93 -33.23
N GLY A 335 22.99 -25.15 -32.88
CA GLY A 335 23.49 -26.34 -33.51
C GLY A 335 22.67 -26.65 -34.77
N ASP A 336 23.22 -26.44 -35.96
CA ASP A 336 22.60 -26.84 -37.24
C ASP A 336 23.07 -28.27 -37.61
N ARG A 337 22.36 -29.23 -37.05
CA ARG A 337 22.66 -30.66 -37.19
C ARG A 337 22.77 -31.11 -38.66
N GLY A 338 21.92 -30.64 -39.52
CA GLY A 338 21.88 -31.04 -40.92
C GLY A 338 23.11 -30.57 -41.72
N ASN A 339 23.75 -29.50 -41.26
CA ASN A 339 24.99 -28.95 -41.84
C ASN A 339 26.25 -29.30 -41.07
N ASN A 340 26.15 -30.07 -39.97
CA ASN A 340 27.26 -30.34 -39.05
C ASN A 340 27.95 -29.05 -38.58
N ALA A 341 27.17 -28.03 -38.25
CA ALA A 341 27.65 -26.66 -38.02
C ALA A 341 27.17 -26.08 -36.69
N LEU A 342 27.94 -25.10 -36.21
CA LEU A 342 27.49 -24.18 -35.19
C LEU A 342 27.31 -22.79 -35.80
N LYS A 343 26.20 -22.16 -35.46
CA LYS A 343 25.92 -20.75 -35.77
C LYS A 343 25.82 -19.96 -34.47
N ILE A 344 26.09 -18.67 -34.55
CA ILE A 344 25.86 -17.73 -33.46
C ILE A 344 24.87 -16.65 -33.91
N MET A 345 23.96 -16.31 -33.06
CA MET A 345 22.95 -15.28 -33.29
C MET A 345 23.16 -14.12 -32.32
N ASP A 346 23.19 -12.90 -32.84
CA ASP A 346 23.05 -11.66 -32.06
C ASP A 346 21.59 -11.48 -31.70
N MET A 347 21.30 -11.46 -30.39
CA MET A 347 19.91 -11.41 -29.90
C MET A 347 19.28 -10.03 -29.99
N SER A 348 20.00 -8.99 -30.34
CA SER A 348 19.47 -7.64 -30.56
C SER A 348 19.00 -7.43 -32.01
N THR A 349 19.63 -8.09 -32.96
CA THR A 349 19.36 -7.96 -34.40
C THR A 349 18.84 -9.24 -35.05
N TYR A 350 18.92 -10.37 -34.33
CA TYR A 350 18.70 -11.73 -34.82
C TYR A 350 19.56 -12.10 -36.03
N THR A 351 20.65 -11.37 -36.24
CA THR A 351 21.62 -11.69 -37.29
C THR A 351 22.42 -12.92 -36.90
N THR A 352 22.50 -13.87 -37.80
CA THR A 352 23.13 -15.17 -37.60
C THR A 352 24.38 -15.33 -38.46
N SER A 353 25.43 -15.87 -37.87
CA SER A 353 26.69 -16.19 -38.57
C SER A 353 27.14 -17.61 -38.24
N THR A 354 27.68 -18.31 -39.23
CA THR A 354 28.30 -19.63 -39.02
C THR A 354 29.67 -19.44 -38.41
N ILE A 355 29.92 -20.09 -37.25
CA ILE A 355 31.17 -19.99 -36.51
C ILE A 355 31.99 -21.26 -36.56
N TYR A 356 31.37 -22.38 -36.94
CA TYR A 356 32.06 -23.68 -37.10
C TYR A 356 31.31 -24.53 -38.13
N PRO A 357 32.00 -25.29 -39.04
CA PRO A 357 33.45 -25.41 -39.14
C PRO A 357 34.13 -24.15 -39.66
N GLU A 358 35.35 -23.89 -39.20
CA GLU A 358 36.21 -22.89 -39.79
C GLU A 358 36.63 -23.30 -41.22
N VAL A 359 36.77 -22.32 -42.10
CA VAL A 359 37.17 -22.57 -43.48
C VAL A 359 38.54 -23.26 -43.54
N GLY A 360 38.63 -24.44 -44.18
CA GLY A 360 39.84 -25.22 -44.28
C GLY A 360 40.19 -26.09 -43.08
N SER A 361 39.36 -26.09 -42.03
CA SER A 361 39.56 -26.98 -40.88
C SER A 361 38.88 -28.33 -41.05
N THR A 362 39.37 -29.35 -40.32
CA THR A 362 38.66 -30.63 -40.20
C THR A 362 37.42 -30.45 -39.32
N ASN A 363 36.24 -30.74 -39.88
CA ASN A 363 35.02 -30.70 -39.10
C ASN A 363 34.94 -31.91 -38.16
N LEU A 364 35.00 -31.66 -36.86
CA LEU A 364 34.90 -32.67 -35.81
C LEU A 364 33.42 -33.02 -35.47
N LEU A 365 32.46 -32.21 -35.93
CA LEU A 365 31.04 -32.43 -35.69
C LEU A 365 30.47 -33.35 -36.77
N ASN A 366 29.71 -34.33 -36.33
CA ASN A 366 28.87 -35.16 -37.19
C ASN A 366 27.54 -35.40 -36.48
N ALA A 367 26.48 -34.79 -36.98
CA ALA A 367 25.18 -34.67 -36.34
C ALA A 367 25.29 -34.06 -34.94
N PRO A 368 25.66 -32.75 -34.80
CA PRO A 368 25.58 -32.06 -33.52
C PRO A 368 24.15 -32.14 -32.98
N TRP A 369 23.99 -32.82 -31.83
CA TRP A 369 22.67 -33.18 -31.35
C TRP A 369 22.14 -32.19 -30.30
N ARG A 370 22.92 -32.05 -29.22
CA ARG A 370 22.71 -31.09 -28.14
C ARG A 370 24.00 -30.37 -27.82
N LEU A 371 23.86 -29.21 -27.23
CA LEU A 371 25.00 -28.42 -26.77
C LEU A 371 24.69 -27.71 -25.46
N THR A 372 25.72 -27.32 -24.77
CA THR A 372 25.65 -26.45 -23.60
C THR A 372 26.87 -25.52 -23.61
N VAL A 373 26.76 -24.40 -22.90
CA VAL A 373 27.82 -23.41 -22.76
C VAL A 373 28.25 -23.35 -21.31
N GLY A 374 29.54 -23.51 -21.04
CA GLY A 374 30.11 -23.35 -19.73
C GLY A 374 30.19 -21.87 -19.31
N ASN A 375 30.31 -21.61 -18.02
CA ASN A 375 30.55 -20.25 -17.48
C ASN A 375 31.84 -19.60 -18.02
N ASP A 376 32.75 -20.39 -18.52
CA ASP A 376 34.00 -19.98 -19.19
C ASP A 376 33.79 -19.61 -20.67
N GLY A 377 32.57 -19.72 -21.18
CA GLY A 377 32.23 -19.47 -22.58
C GLY A 377 32.59 -20.59 -23.55
N LEU A 378 33.08 -21.74 -23.06
CA LEU A 378 33.34 -22.89 -23.90
C LEU A 378 32.04 -23.63 -24.26
N VAL A 379 31.92 -24.02 -25.52
CA VAL A 379 30.72 -24.70 -26.04
C VAL A 379 31.00 -26.21 -26.10
N TYR A 380 30.23 -26.99 -25.37
CA TYR A 380 30.30 -28.45 -25.37
C TYR A 380 29.19 -29.00 -26.27
N VAL A 381 29.55 -29.84 -27.24
CA VAL A 381 28.64 -30.33 -28.27
C VAL A 381 28.70 -31.84 -28.37
N VAL A 382 27.54 -32.48 -28.24
CA VAL A 382 27.40 -33.91 -28.55
C VAL A 382 27.45 -34.12 -30.06
N SER A 383 28.54 -34.68 -30.55
CA SER A 383 28.68 -35.15 -31.95
C SER A 383 28.15 -36.58 -32.04
N LYS A 384 26.83 -36.71 -32.20
CA LYS A 384 26.10 -37.97 -31.98
C LYS A 384 26.53 -39.09 -32.92
N ALA A 385 26.66 -38.81 -34.20
CA ALA A 385 27.03 -39.84 -35.20
C ALA A 385 28.44 -40.35 -35.01
N ASN A 386 29.35 -39.57 -34.43
CA ASN A 386 30.72 -39.95 -34.07
C ASN A 386 30.83 -40.51 -32.66
N LYS A 387 29.73 -40.45 -31.85
CA LYS A 387 29.74 -40.87 -30.43
C LYS A 387 30.81 -40.16 -29.60
N ARG A 388 30.91 -38.82 -29.75
CA ARG A 388 31.97 -38.01 -29.16
C ARG A 388 31.38 -36.78 -28.46
N LEU A 389 32.14 -36.25 -27.51
CA LEU A 389 31.95 -34.88 -27.01
C LEU A 389 33.04 -33.99 -27.60
N VAL A 390 32.61 -32.93 -28.30
CA VAL A 390 33.48 -31.91 -28.88
C VAL A 390 33.35 -30.63 -28.06
N ARG A 391 34.47 -29.97 -27.78
CA ARG A 391 34.52 -28.66 -27.14
C ARG A 391 34.95 -27.62 -28.16
N TYR A 392 34.24 -26.51 -28.28
CA TYR A 392 34.58 -25.40 -29.17
C TYR A 392 34.85 -24.14 -28.36
N ASP A 393 35.98 -23.49 -28.65
CA ASP A 393 36.43 -22.23 -28.10
C ASP A 393 36.21 -21.12 -29.14
N LEU A 394 35.19 -20.28 -28.93
CA LEU A 394 34.84 -19.20 -29.85
C LEU A 394 35.95 -18.13 -29.92
N SER A 395 36.68 -17.89 -28.82
CA SER A 395 37.74 -16.88 -28.76
C SER A 395 38.97 -17.30 -29.57
N LYS A 396 39.26 -18.59 -29.58
CA LYS A 396 40.38 -19.18 -30.34
C LYS A 396 39.96 -19.71 -31.70
N LYS A 397 38.64 -19.74 -31.98
CA LYS A 397 38.04 -20.34 -33.15
C LYS A 397 38.54 -21.79 -33.39
N SER A 398 38.62 -22.57 -32.35
CA SER A 398 39.16 -23.93 -32.39
C SER A 398 38.24 -24.92 -31.71
N ALA A 399 38.19 -26.13 -32.28
CA ALA A 399 37.47 -27.25 -31.72
C ALA A 399 38.41 -28.40 -31.37
N GLU A 400 38.07 -29.13 -30.31
CA GLU A 400 38.77 -30.35 -29.92
C GLU A 400 37.78 -31.43 -29.48
N THR A 401 38.16 -32.69 -29.68
CA THR A 401 37.40 -33.82 -29.15
C THR A 401 37.88 -34.09 -27.71
N VAL A 402 37.00 -33.85 -26.74
CA VAL A 402 37.33 -34.05 -25.30
C VAL A 402 36.96 -35.46 -24.81
N ILE A 403 35.90 -36.08 -25.36
CA ILE A 403 35.59 -37.49 -25.14
C ILE A 403 35.56 -38.18 -26.51
N SER A 404 36.52 -39.06 -26.74
CA SER A 404 36.69 -39.70 -28.04
C SER A 404 36.19 -41.15 -28.11
N SER A 405 35.91 -41.78 -26.95
CA SER A 405 35.46 -43.17 -26.83
C SER A 405 34.63 -43.39 -25.57
N GLY A 406 34.01 -44.56 -25.43
CA GLY A 406 33.21 -44.91 -24.25
C GLY A 406 31.75 -44.50 -24.31
N LEU A 407 31.35 -43.66 -25.25
CA LEU A 407 29.93 -43.28 -25.47
C LEU A 407 29.27 -44.24 -26.46
N SER A 408 28.02 -44.61 -26.18
CA SER A 408 27.25 -45.56 -26.98
C SER A 408 26.23 -44.89 -27.91
N ASP A 409 25.37 -44.04 -27.34
CA ASP A 409 24.41 -43.22 -28.10
C ASP A 409 24.17 -41.91 -27.31
N PRO A 410 25.20 -41.01 -27.26
CA PRO A 410 25.12 -39.78 -26.51
C PRO A 410 24.10 -38.84 -27.15
N LEU A 411 23.24 -38.23 -26.34
CA LEU A 411 22.21 -37.32 -26.79
C LEU A 411 22.30 -35.91 -26.21
N ASP A 412 22.74 -35.76 -24.96
CA ASP A 412 22.76 -34.46 -24.29
C ASP A 412 23.99 -34.27 -23.43
N VAL A 413 24.35 -33.02 -23.17
CA VAL A 413 25.45 -32.61 -22.31
C VAL A 413 25.06 -31.39 -21.49
N LYS A 414 25.34 -31.43 -20.18
CA LYS A 414 25.16 -30.29 -19.26
C LYS A 414 26.37 -30.19 -18.33
N LEU A 415 26.57 -28.97 -17.78
CA LEU A 415 27.55 -28.70 -16.76
C LEU A 415 26.86 -28.31 -15.47
N ASP A 416 27.38 -28.82 -14.33
CA ASP A 416 26.96 -28.32 -13.04
C ASP A 416 27.69 -26.98 -12.69
N ALA A 417 27.34 -26.37 -11.56
CA ALA A 417 27.93 -25.12 -11.09
C ALA A 417 29.46 -25.24 -10.83
N ASP A 418 29.95 -26.44 -10.51
CA ASP A 418 31.36 -26.73 -10.25
C ASP A 418 32.14 -26.93 -11.55
N GLY A 419 31.46 -27.09 -12.68
CA GLY A 419 32.01 -27.32 -14.01
C GLY A 419 32.24 -28.79 -14.32
N ASN A 420 31.65 -29.73 -13.55
CA ASN A 420 31.65 -31.14 -13.94
C ASN A 420 30.73 -31.32 -15.15
N VAL A 421 31.09 -32.24 -16.01
CA VAL A 421 30.38 -32.49 -17.28
C VAL A 421 29.51 -33.73 -17.16
N TYR A 422 28.24 -33.58 -17.41
CA TYR A 422 27.27 -34.66 -17.43
C TYR A 422 26.92 -34.97 -18.90
N VAL A 423 27.07 -36.22 -19.30
CA VAL A 423 26.71 -36.71 -20.64
C VAL A 423 25.58 -37.73 -20.51
N LEU A 424 24.46 -37.41 -21.13
CA LEU A 424 23.33 -38.33 -21.22
C LEU A 424 23.59 -39.31 -22.37
N ASP A 425 23.80 -40.58 -22.04
CA ASP A 425 24.01 -41.64 -23.00
C ASP A 425 22.84 -42.62 -23.00
N ARG A 426 22.00 -42.48 -24.03
CA ARG A 426 20.81 -43.33 -24.19
C ARG A 426 21.16 -44.80 -24.38
N GLY A 427 22.26 -45.10 -25.10
CA GLY A 427 22.70 -46.45 -25.34
C GLY A 427 23.21 -47.15 -24.07
N ALA A 428 23.85 -46.41 -23.19
CA ALA A 428 24.21 -46.86 -21.85
C ALA A 428 23.06 -46.83 -20.85
N LYS A 429 21.90 -46.22 -21.22
CA LYS A 429 20.75 -45.94 -20.34
C LYS A 429 21.17 -45.22 -19.06
N ALA A 430 22.08 -44.27 -19.15
CA ALA A 430 22.67 -43.60 -18.00
C ALA A 430 22.97 -42.13 -18.29
N VAL A 431 23.10 -41.37 -17.24
CA VAL A 431 23.85 -40.11 -17.22
C VAL A 431 25.24 -40.41 -16.65
N LEU A 432 26.27 -40.06 -17.42
CA LEU A 432 27.65 -40.20 -17.06
C LEU A 432 28.19 -38.86 -16.59
N LYS A 433 28.85 -38.84 -15.43
CA LYS A 433 29.47 -37.64 -14.85
C LYS A 433 30.99 -37.73 -15.01
N TYR A 434 31.57 -36.69 -15.54
CA TYR A 434 33.01 -36.48 -15.66
C TYR A 434 33.39 -35.31 -14.77
N ALA A 435 34.47 -35.49 -13.98
CA ALA A 435 34.99 -34.42 -13.16
C ALA A 435 35.53 -33.27 -14.04
N LYS A 436 35.45 -32.04 -13.53
CA LYS A 436 35.99 -30.87 -14.24
C LYS A 436 37.41 -31.08 -14.72
N GLY A 437 37.61 -30.98 -16.02
CA GLY A 437 38.93 -31.14 -16.67
C GLY A 437 39.41 -32.59 -16.85
N ASP A 438 38.72 -33.58 -16.29
CA ASP A 438 38.98 -35.00 -16.55
C ASP A 438 37.87 -35.56 -17.46
N PHE A 439 38.18 -35.87 -18.68
CA PHE A 439 37.28 -36.48 -19.67
C PHE A 439 37.61 -37.96 -19.94
N THR A 440 38.49 -38.54 -19.13
CA THR A 440 38.95 -39.93 -19.31
C THR A 440 38.21 -40.91 -18.42
N THR A 441 37.76 -40.44 -17.25
CA THR A 441 37.09 -41.26 -16.24
C THR A 441 35.69 -40.73 -15.99
N SER A 442 34.69 -41.57 -16.04
CA SER A 442 33.29 -41.20 -15.70
C SER A 442 32.71 -42.12 -14.63
N GLU A 443 31.83 -41.58 -13.85
CA GLU A 443 30.91 -42.34 -12.99
C GLU A 443 29.50 -42.33 -13.55
N LYS A 444 28.76 -43.42 -13.30
CA LYS A 444 27.31 -43.41 -13.60
C LYS A 444 26.57 -42.63 -12.51
N PHE A 445 26.19 -41.44 -12.84
CA PHE A 445 25.44 -40.59 -11.90
C PHE A 445 23.99 -41.05 -11.71
N ALA A 446 23.34 -41.50 -12.80
CA ALA A 446 22.00 -42.04 -12.74
C ALA A 446 21.78 -43.11 -13.82
N GLU A 447 21.01 -44.14 -13.49
CA GLU A 447 20.62 -45.22 -14.42
C GLU A 447 19.13 -45.23 -14.67
N PHE A 448 18.74 -45.68 -15.89
CA PHE A 448 17.36 -45.70 -16.35
C PHE A 448 17.01 -47.08 -16.91
N THR A 449 15.76 -47.49 -16.72
CA THR A 449 15.23 -48.72 -17.35
C THR A 449 14.82 -48.44 -18.81
N ASP A 450 14.35 -47.24 -19.07
CA ASP A 450 14.00 -46.67 -20.38
C ASP A 450 15.10 -45.71 -20.85
N GLY A 451 15.22 -45.44 -22.13
CA GLY A 451 16.27 -44.57 -22.65
C GLY A 451 16.08 -43.11 -22.26
N PRO A 452 16.99 -42.47 -21.55
CA PRO A 452 16.94 -41.05 -21.31
C PRO A 452 17.10 -40.25 -22.62
N LEU A 453 16.44 -39.10 -22.78
CA LEU A 453 16.39 -38.33 -24.02
C LEU A 453 17.04 -36.95 -23.93
N CYS A 454 16.75 -36.20 -22.90
CA CYS A 454 17.31 -34.88 -22.65
C CYS A 454 17.33 -34.59 -21.15
N MET A 455 18.19 -33.65 -20.75
CA MET A 455 18.38 -33.30 -19.34
C MET A 455 18.64 -31.80 -19.16
N GLU A 456 18.35 -31.28 -17.98
CA GLU A 456 18.67 -29.91 -17.58
C GLU A 456 18.80 -29.84 -16.05
N PHE A 457 19.66 -28.96 -15.54
CA PHE A 457 19.71 -28.67 -14.11
C PHE A 457 18.61 -27.70 -13.71
N ASP A 458 17.96 -27.95 -12.59
CA ASP A 458 17.12 -26.94 -11.95
C ASP A 458 17.98 -25.96 -11.13
N ASN A 459 17.38 -24.86 -10.67
CA ASN A 459 18.10 -23.84 -9.88
C ASN A 459 18.61 -24.35 -8.51
N GLY A 460 18.07 -25.48 -8.02
CA GLY A 460 18.53 -26.17 -6.81
C GLY A 460 19.72 -27.09 -7.06
N GLY A 461 20.13 -27.26 -8.31
CA GLY A 461 21.21 -28.16 -8.75
C GLY A 461 20.77 -29.63 -8.80
N ASN A 462 19.47 -29.92 -8.85
CA ASN A 462 19.00 -31.25 -9.18
C ASN A 462 18.97 -31.44 -10.69
N LEU A 463 19.24 -32.65 -11.15
CA LEU A 463 19.19 -32.97 -12.55
C LEU A 463 17.79 -33.47 -12.95
N ILE A 464 17.12 -32.71 -13.80
CA ILE A 464 15.86 -33.13 -14.41
C ILE A 464 16.19 -33.93 -15.67
N VAL A 465 15.52 -35.06 -15.87
CA VAL A 465 15.73 -35.92 -17.05
C VAL A 465 14.39 -36.34 -17.63
N ALA A 466 14.20 -36.12 -18.91
CA ALA A 466 13.06 -36.68 -19.67
C ALA A 466 13.49 -38.00 -20.35
N SER A 467 12.59 -38.98 -20.41
CA SER A 467 12.88 -40.30 -20.93
C SER A 467 11.96 -40.74 -22.07
N ASN A 468 12.42 -41.72 -22.82
CA ASN A 468 11.60 -42.38 -23.87
C ASN A 468 10.36 -43.11 -23.30
N GLY A 469 10.38 -43.36 -21.97
CA GLY A 469 9.20 -43.81 -21.23
C GLY A 469 8.18 -42.72 -20.97
N ARG A 470 8.30 -41.54 -21.59
CA ARG A 470 7.40 -40.39 -21.48
C ARG A 470 7.18 -39.91 -20.05
N LYS A 471 8.28 -39.96 -19.29
CA LYS A 471 8.35 -39.53 -17.89
C LYS A 471 9.43 -38.51 -17.68
N PHE A 472 9.20 -37.61 -16.74
CA PHE A 472 10.21 -36.74 -16.17
C PHE A 472 10.67 -37.25 -14.82
N TYR A 473 11.96 -37.23 -14.61
CA TYR A 473 12.60 -37.59 -13.34
C TYR A 473 13.34 -36.38 -12.79
N CYS A 474 13.26 -36.17 -11.49
CA CYS A 474 14.15 -35.30 -10.73
C CYS A 474 15.18 -36.17 -10.00
N ILE A 475 16.44 -35.87 -10.17
CA ILE A 475 17.54 -36.59 -9.57
C ILE A 475 18.34 -35.62 -8.70
N THR A 476 18.32 -35.85 -7.41
CA THR A 476 19.04 -35.03 -6.44
C THR A 476 20.55 -35.25 -6.49
N LYS A 477 21.33 -34.38 -5.84
CA LYS A 477 22.79 -34.42 -5.87
C LYS A 477 23.35 -35.73 -5.31
N ASP A 478 22.63 -36.41 -4.46
CA ASP A 478 22.97 -37.74 -3.91
C ASP A 478 22.53 -38.91 -4.81
N GLY A 479 21.99 -38.63 -5.99
CA GLY A 479 21.54 -39.62 -6.96
C GLY A 479 20.14 -40.19 -6.72
N THR A 480 19.39 -39.70 -5.73
CA THR A 480 17.99 -40.13 -5.49
C THR A 480 17.12 -39.69 -6.66
N LYS A 481 16.43 -40.66 -7.30
CA LYS A 481 15.59 -40.43 -8.48
C LYS A 481 14.11 -40.55 -8.16
N THR A 482 13.32 -39.51 -8.48
CA THR A 482 11.87 -39.46 -8.29
C THR A 482 11.18 -39.12 -9.62
N THR A 483 10.08 -39.82 -9.94
CA THR A 483 9.25 -39.43 -11.10
C THR A 483 8.41 -38.21 -10.72
N ILE A 484 8.46 -37.15 -11.54
CA ILE A 484 7.81 -35.86 -11.28
C ILE A 484 6.67 -35.54 -12.23
N ALA A 485 6.60 -36.16 -13.41
CA ALA A 485 5.49 -36.02 -14.34
C ALA A 485 5.47 -37.19 -15.36
N GLY A 486 4.28 -37.47 -15.91
CA GLY A 486 4.05 -38.44 -16.96
C GLY A 486 3.53 -39.79 -16.48
N ASP A 487 2.46 -40.30 -17.12
CA ASP A 487 1.88 -41.63 -16.85
C ASP A 487 2.63 -42.78 -17.57
N GLY A 488 3.51 -42.44 -18.51
CA GLY A 488 4.25 -43.37 -19.36
C GLY A 488 3.53 -43.73 -20.67
N THR A 489 2.33 -43.25 -20.87
CA THR A 489 1.54 -43.51 -22.09
C THR A 489 1.78 -42.43 -23.14
N LYS A 490 1.84 -42.82 -24.43
CA LYS A 490 1.91 -41.85 -25.53
C LYS A 490 0.60 -41.12 -25.69
N GLY A 491 0.60 -39.82 -25.48
CA GLY A 491 -0.58 -38.98 -25.59
C GLY A 491 -0.22 -37.50 -25.46
N SER A 492 -1.23 -36.65 -25.42
CA SER A 492 -1.07 -35.21 -25.29
C SER A 492 -1.97 -34.61 -24.18
N SER A 493 -2.59 -35.48 -23.37
CA SER A 493 -3.38 -35.02 -22.21
C SER A 493 -2.51 -34.23 -21.24
N ASP A 494 -3.03 -33.11 -20.76
CA ASP A 494 -2.38 -32.35 -19.70
C ASP A 494 -2.59 -33.01 -18.32
N GLY A 495 -3.45 -34.05 -18.24
CA GLY A 495 -3.79 -34.74 -17.00
C GLY A 495 -4.69 -33.92 -16.09
N ASN A 496 -4.79 -34.34 -14.83
CA ASN A 496 -5.55 -33.63 -13.82
C ASN A 496 -4.70 -32.53 -13.17
N ALA A 497 -5.31 -31.42 -12.81
CA ALA A 497 -4.61 -30.34 -12.08
C ALA A 497 -4.11 -30.84 -10.72
N GLY A 498 -2.83 -30.63 -10.42
CA GLY A 498 -2.19 -31.11 -9.19
C GLY A 498 -1.81 -32.60 -9.18
N GLU A 499 -2.02 -33.32 -10.30
CA GLU A 499 -1.68 -34.74 -10.46
C GLU A 499 -0.76 -34.94 -11.67
N PRO A 500 0.50 -34.50 -11.60
CA PRO A 500 1.42 -34.48 -12.75
C PRO A 500 1.69 -35.87 -13.33
N LEU A 501 1.51 -36.91 -12.56
CA LEU A 501 1.69 -38.30 -12.99
C LEU A 501 0.55 -38.82 -13.88
N THR A 502 -0.53 -38.05 -14.08
CA THR A 502 -1.63 -38.38 -15.00
C THR A 502 -1.48 -37.74 -16.37
N ALA A 503 -0.45 -36.86 -16.53
CA ALA A 503 -0.16 -36.21 -17.80
C ALA A 503 0.42 -37.18 -18.82
N GLN A 504 0.16 -36.92 -20.10
CA GLN A 504 0.70 -37.69 -21.23
C GLN A 504 1.58 -36.84 -22.11
N PHE A 505 2.62 -37.45 -22.64
CA PHE A 505 3.56 -36.81 -23.54
C PHE A 505 3.78 -37.66 -24.80
N GLY A 506 4.12 -36.99 -25.90
CA GLY A 506 4.65 -37.62 -27.09
C GLY A 506 6.17 -37.82 -26.97
N ASP A 507 6.90 -37.41 -28.00
CA ASP A 507 8.36 -37.48 -27.99
C ASP A 507 8.92 -36.16 -27.45
N ILE A 508 9.41 -36.20 -26.20
CA ILE A 508 10.02 -35.06 -25.49
C ILE A 508 11.46 -34.94 -25.99
N TRP A 509 11.71 -34.00 -26.87
CA TRP A 509 13.05 -33.81 -27.40
C TRP A 509 13.87 -32.77 -26.63
N GLY A 510 13.23 -31.78 -26.03
CA GLY A 510 13.91 -30.75 -25.28
C GLY A 510 13.04 -30.10 -24.23
N PHE A 511 13.69 -29.58 -23.20
CA PHE A 511 13.07 -28.76 -22.18
C PHE A 511 14.09 -27.83 -21.55
N THR A 512 13.59 -26.80 -20.88
CA THR A 512 14.38 -25.86 -20.07
C THR A 512 13.70 -25.62 -18.73
N THR A 513 14.46 -25.21 -17.73
CA THR A 513 13.96 -24.92 -16.38
C THR A 513 14.01 -23.42 -16.10
N THR A 514 13.00 -22.91 -15.40
CA THR A 514 12.99 -21.53 -14.91
C THR A 514 13.76 -21.42 -13.59
N LYS A 515 14.00 -20.20 -13.13
CA LYS A 515 14.57 -19.94 -11.79
C LYS A 515 13.68 -20.45 -10.65
N SER A 516 12.35 -20.48 -10.84
CA SER A 516 11.38 -21.07 -9.91
C SER A 516 11.32 -22.61 -9.98
N GLY A 517 11.97 -23.20 -10.97
CA GLY A 517 12.02 -24.64 -11.21
C GLY A 517 10.82 -25.17 -11.99
N GLU A 518 10.07 -24.32 -12.69
CA GLU A 518 9.09 -24.74 -13.68
C GLU A 518 9.79 -25.29 -14.91
N ILE A 519 9.14 -26.17 -15.66
CA ILE A 519 9.72 -26.84 -16.82
C ILE A 519 8.90 -26.50 -18.07
N TYR A 520 9.51 -25.80 -19.02
CA TYR A 520 8.96 -25.67 -20.36
C TYR A 520 9.56 -26.74 -21.27
N LEU A 521 8.70 -27.52 -21.90
CA LEU A 521 9.12 -28.62 -22.77
C LEU A 521 8.52 -28.52 -24.18
N VAL A 522 9.21 -29.05 -25.17
CA VAL A 522 8.69 -29.23 -26.51
C VAL A 522 8.26 -30.70 -26.72
N ASP A 523 7.04 -30.88 -27.18
CA ASP A 523 6.51 -32.17 -27.63
C ASP A 523 6.51 -32.22 -29.16
N GLY A 524 7.52 -32.86 -29.71
CA GLY A 524 7.73 -32.92 -31.17
C GLY A 524 6.66 -33.72 -31.89
N THR A 525 6.05 -34.72 -31.24
CA THR A 525 4.98 -35.53 -31.84
C THR A 525 3.69 -34.72 -31.99
N TYR A 526 3.37 -33.92 -31.00
CA TYR A 526 2.10 -33.17 -30.94
C TYR A 526 2.25 -31.70 -31.33
N HIS A 527 3.46 -31.26 -31.70
CA HIS A 527 3.76 -29.92 -32.23
C HIS A 527 3.42 -28.79 -31.25
N VAL A 528 3.67 -29.00 -29.97
CA VAL A 528 3.30 -28.07 -28.87
C VAL A 528 4.46 -27.78 -27.92
N VAL A 529 4.30 -26.70 -27.19
CA VAL A 529 5.05 -26.43 -25.96
C VAL A 529 4.14 -26.66 -24.76
N LYS A 530 4.62 -27.40 -23.77
CA LYS A 530 3.92 -27.60 -22.49
C LYS A 530 4.71 -26.99 -21.35
N LEU A 531 4.01 -26.67 -20.27
CA LEU A 531 4.55 -26.19 -19.01
C LEU A 531 4.21 -27.19 -17.91
N ILE A 532 5.22 -27.60 -17.12
CA ILE A 532 5.03 -28.27 -15.83
C ILE A 532 5.29 -27.20 -14.77
N LYS A 533 4.22 -26.73 -14.13
CA LYS A 533 4.24 -25.70 -13.10
C LYS A 533 4.16 -26.36 -11.72
N LYS A 534 5.14 -26.06 -10.85
CA LYS A 534 5.13 -26.53 -9.46
C LYS A 534 3.90 -26.02 -8.72
N GLY A 535 3.33 -26.85 -7.86
CA GLY A 535 2.31 -26.46 -6.88
C GLY A 535 2.94 -26.14 -5.52
N SER A 536 2.12 -26.02 -4.50
CA SER A 536 2.57 -25.73 -3.12
C SER A 536 3.50 -26.81 -2.52
N GLU A 537 3.41 -28.05 -3.01
CA GLU A 537 4.27 -29.17 -2.62
C GLU A 537 5.35 -29.49 -3.69
N GLY A 538 5.72 -28.47 -4.44
CA GLY A 538 6.70 -28.61 -5.52
C GLY A 538 6.18 -29.43 -6.69
N TYR A 539 6.95 -30.42 -7.14
CA TYR A 539 6.53 -31.29 -8.24
C TYR A 539 5.46 -32.33 -7.84
N ALA A 540 5.26 -32.60 -6.55
CA ALA A 540 4.31 -33.62 -6.10
C ALA A 540 2.86 -33.28 -6.50
N ASN A 541 2.52 -31.99 -6.48
CA ASN A 541 1.22 -31.47 -6.91
C ASN A 541 1.32 -30.47 -8.08
N ALA A 542 2.29 -30.67 -8.97
CA ALA A 542 2.48 -29.84 -10.15
C ALA A 542 1.28 -29.95 -11.12
N THR A 543 1.11 -28.93 -11.93
CA THR A 543 0.12 -28.89 -13.02
C THR A 543 0.84 -28.91 -14.34
N VAL A 544 0.38 -29.73 -15.29
CA VAL A 544 0.86 -29.74 -16.66
C VAL A 544 -0.14 -29.00 -17.55
N ARG A 545 0.35 -28.12 -18.45
CA ARG A 545 -0.51 -27.36 -19.38
C ARG A 545 0.13 -27.25 -20.75
N THR A 546 -0.66 -27.35 -21.80
CA THR A 546 -0.25 -26.99 -23.16
C THR A 546 -0.38 -25.47 -23.32
N VAL A 547 0.75 -24.79 -23.54
CA VAL A 547 0.83 -23.31 -23.54
C VAL A 547 0.97 -22.72 -24.94
N VAL A 548 1.61 -23.43 -25.88
CA VAL A 548 1.79 -22.98 -27.27
C VAL A 548 1.53 -24.12 -28.23
N GLY A 549 0.93 -23.79 -29.38
CA GLY A 549 0.61 -24.72 -30.43
C GLY A 549 -0.73 -25.43 -30.25
N LYS A 550 -1.28 -25.95 -31.34
CA LYS A 550 -2.50 -26.76 -31.32
C LYS A 550 -2.11 -28.23 -31.48
N VAL A 551 -2.53 -29.03 -30.51
CA VAL A 551 -2.23 -30.48 -30.44
C VAL A 551 -2.49 -31.16 -31.78
N GLY A 552 -1.47 -31.83 -32.30
CA GLY A 552 -1.53 -32.60 -33.57
C GLY A 552 -1.62 -31.76 -34.84
N ALA A 553 -1.56 -30.44 -34.77
CA ALA A 553 -1.68 -29.55 -35.92
C ALA A 553 -0.33 -28.89 -36.26
N ALA A 554 0.46 -29.54 -37.10
CA ALA A 554 1.72 -28.97 -37.60
C ALA A 554 1.47 -27.72 -38.45
N GLY A 555 2.40 -26.75 -38.39
CA GLY A 555 2.36 -25.54 -39.19
C GLY A 555 3.47 -24.56 -38.81
N LYS A 556 3.44 -23.34 -39.37
CA LYS A 556 4.46 -22.31 -39.16
C LYS A 556 3.89 -20.94 -38.77
N ALA A 557 2.58 -20.86 -38.50
CA ALA A 557 1.94 -19.59 -38.16
C ALA A 557 2.47 -19.03 -36.83
N ASP A 558 2.79 -17.75 -36.83
CA ASP A 558 2.97 -16.97 -35.61
C ASP A 558 1.60 -16.71 -34.96
N GLY A 559 1.56 -16.29 -33.71
CA GLY A 559 0.31 -15.99 -33.01
C GLY A 559 0.40 -16.22 -31.51
N VAL A 560 -0.73 -16.11 -30.82
CA VAL A 560 -0.80 -16.24 -29.37
C VAL A 560 -1.26 -17.64 -28.97
N GLY A 561 -0.52 -18.27 -28.07
CA GLY A 561 -0.89 -19.54 -27.44
C GLY A 561 -1.21 -20.63 -28.51
N GLN A 562 -2.43 -21.13 -28.47
CA GLN A 562 -2.89 -22.20 -29.40
C GLN A 562 -3.21 -21.72 -30.82
N GLU A 563 -3.12 -20.45 -31.12
CA GLU A 563 -3.21 -19.92 -32.48
C GLU A 563 -1.91 -20.17 -33.26
N ALA A 564 -0.79 -20.11 -32.59
CA ALA A 564 0.51 -20.43 -33.16
C ALA A 564 0.59 -21.89 -33.64
N ARG A 565 1.47 -22.14 -34.62
CA ARG A 565 1.76 -23.48 -35.13
C ARG A 565 3.25 -23.72 -35.17
N LEU A 566 3.65 -24.89 -34.70
CA LEU A 566 4.99 -25.41 -34.76
C LEU A 566 5.00 -26.70 -35.59
N ASN A 567 6.16 -27.14 -36.04
CA ASN A 567 6.29 -28.41 -36.77
C ASN A 567 7.49 -29.20 -36.25
N THR A 568 7.23 -30.16 -35.40
CA THR A 568 8.23 -30.98 -34.74
C THR A 568 9.26 -30.09 -34.00
N PRO A 569 8.81 -29.25 -33.05
CA PRO A 569 9.76 -28.48 -32.23
C PRO A 569 10.71 -29.43 -31.50
N TYR A 570 12.01 -29.09 -31.47
CA TYR A 570 13.02 -30.05 -31.04
C TYR A 570 13.77 -29.60 -29.77
N ASP A 571 14.19 -28.36 -29.69
CA ASP A 571 14.85 -27.80 -28.51
C ASP A 571 14.20 -26.51 -28.05
N ILE A 572 14.34 -26.22 -26.78
CA ILE A 572 13.82 -25.01 -26.14
C ILE A 572 14.80 -24.50 -25.11
N SER A 573 15.05 -23.20 -25.13
CA SER A 573 15.91 -22.51 -24.17
C SER A 573 15.23 -21.26 -23.64
N ILE A 574 15.34 -20.99 -22.35
CA ILE A 574 14.80 -19.78 -21.72
C ILE A 574 15.82 -18.64 -21.77
N SER A 575 15.36 -17.40 -21.94
CA SER A 575 16.20 -16.20 -21.83
C SER A 575 16.80 -16.08 -20.43
N PRO A 576 17.97 -15.45 -20.28
CA PRO A 576 18.54 -15.16 -18.96
C PRO A 576 17.63 -14.32 -18.06
N SER A 577 16.76 -13.47 -18.66
CA SER A 577 15.72 -12.68 -17.98
C SER A 577 14.50 -13.50 -17.55
N GLY A 578 14.25 -14.65 -18.20
CA GLY A 578 13.14 -15.53 -17.88
C GLY A 578 11.79 -15.17 -18.56
N ASP A 579 11.77 -14.13 -19.37
CA ASP A 579 10.56 -13.58 -20.01
C ASP A 579 10.35 -14.10 -21.45
N LYS A 580 11.29 -14.85 -21.99
CA LYS A 580 11.23 -15.40 -23.35
C LYS A 580 11.72 -16.84 -23.43
N LEU A 581 11.12 -17.60 -24.32
CA LEU A 581 11.58 -18.92 -24.71
C LEU A 581 11.98 -18.91 -26.18
N TYR A 582 13.00 -19.65 -26.52
CA TYR A 582 13.46 -19.83 -27.90
C TYR A 582 13.36 -21.30 -28.28
N VAL A 583 12.75 -21.56 -29.45
CA VAL A 583 12.44 -22.92 -29.89
C VAL A 583 13.05 -23.18 -31.27
N THR A 584 13.74 -24.31 -31.43
CA THR A 584 14.07 -24.83 -32.76
C THR A 584 12.83 -25.50 -33.35
N ASP A 585 12.25 -24.88 -34.35
CA ASP A 585 11.09 -25.40 -35.09
C ASP A 585 11.60 -26.24 -36.27
N LEU A 586 12.00 -27.47 -35.96
CA LEU A 586 12.90 -28.30 -36.73
C LEU A 586 12.43 -28.51 -38.17
N MET A 587 11.18 -28.94 -38.39
CA MET A 587 10.64 -29.25 -39.70
C MET A 587 10.21 -28.02 -40.49
N ASN A 588 10.14 -26.87 -39.84
CA ASN A 588 9.96 -25.57 -40.49
C ASN A 588 11.31 -24.89 -40.80
N PHE A 589 12.43 -25.40 -40.28
CA PHE A 589 13.78 -24.80 -40.39
C PHE A 589 13.87 -23.39 -39.85
N LEU A 590 13.14 -23.12 -38.75
CA LEU A 590 12.99 -21.81 -38.13
C LEU A 590 13.49 -21.82 -36.69
N ILE A 591 13.87 -20.63 -36.20
CA ILE A 591 13.97 -20.34 -34.78
C ILE A 591 12.80 -19.45 -34.39
N ARG A 592 12.05 -19.87 -33.37
CA ARG A 592 10.86 -19.16 -32.87
C ARG A 592 11.16 -18.56 -31.49
N GLU A 593 10.73 -17.35 -31.30
CA GLU A 593 10.71 -16.69 -29.98
C GLU A 593 9.28 -16.76 -29.42
N ILE A 594 9.14 -17.09 -28.16
CA ILE A 594 7.89 -17.09 -27.43
C ILE A 594 8.04 -16.08 -26.29
N THR A 595 7.37 -14.94 -26.39
CA THR A 595 7.34 -13.94 -25.33
C THR A 595 6.29 -14.32 -24.29
N ILE A 596 6.69 -14.42 -23.02
CA ILE A 596 5.80 -14.69 -21.88
C ILE A 596 5.30 -13.35 -21.37
N LYS A 597 4.00 -13.08 -21.49
CA LYS A 597 3.35 -11.84 -21.04
C LYS A 597 2.34 -12.16 -19.94
N GLU A 598 2.29 -11.29 -18.94
CA GLU A 598 1.25 -11.28 -17.89
C GLU A 598 -0.01 -10.60 -18.37
#